data_70f234e71db6c65564d47ad623396da1
#
_entry.id   70f234e71db6c65564d47ad623396da1
#
_cell.length_a   1.000
_cell.length_b   1.000
_cell.length_c   1.000
_cell.angle_alpha   90.00
_cell.angle_beta   90.00
_cell.angle_gamma   90.00
#
_symmetry.space_group_name_H-M   'P 1'
#
loop_
_entity.id
_entity.type
_entity.pdbx_description
1 polymer ?
#
loop_
_entity_poly.entity_id
_entity_poly.type
_entity_poly.pdbx_seq_one_letter_code
_entity_poly.pdbx_strand_id
1 'polypeptide(L)'
;LGDVYKRQIVNERYDFLDKEKMKGDFLAYFRNMLHKKNEKWKFVYTHFCIFVDYKCTFEEVTVDLCRNFGEYLLSAKKLKHQKYQRKLGKNSAVGYFSTFRGLLKIAYRDKMIRENVNDFLERIETEDIRKEYLTLEEVKRLNNTPCKFPVLKAASLFSCFTGLRISDILKLKWEDIEQLSDGGLAIRLRSQKTQTEAVLPISDEAISLCGDKNTGYIFKGMNRSMIQEPLKEWLKVAGIKKHITFHCFRHTYATLQIAAGTDIYTVSKMLTHKNVSTTQIYADLVDAKKRESANKISLT
;
A
#
# COMPACT_ATOMS: atom_id res chain seq x y z
N LEU A 1 11.63 -42.21 42.38
CA LEU A 1 11.83 -40.96 43.11
C LEU A 1 12.84 -40.05 42.40
N GLY A 2 13.97 -40.57 41.88
CA GLY A 2 15.00 -39.76 41.23
C GLY A 2 14.57 -39.07 39.93
N ASP A 3 13.66 -39.66 39.11
CA ASP A 3 13.18 -39.08 37.86
C ASP A 3 12.13 -37.96 38.09
N VAL A 4 11.33 -38.10 39.14
CA VAL A 4 10.38 -37.05 39.55
C VAL A 4 11.13 -35.80 40.05
N TYR A 5 12.19 -36.01 40.88
CA TYR A 5 13.05 -34.93 41.39
C TYR A 5 13.82 -34.25 40.24
N LYS A 6 14.38 -35.02 39.30
CA LYS A 6 15.04 -34.44 38.11
C LYS A 6 14.08 -33.62 37.26
N ARG A 7 12.84 -34.07 37.02
CA ARG A 7 11.82 -33.33 36.28
C ARG A 7 11.43 -32.04 37.04
N GLN A 8 11.34 -32.09 38.37
CA GLN A 8 11.01 -30.94 39.19
C GLN A 8 12.12 -29.88 39.12
N ILE A 9 13.40 -30.30 39.29
CA ILE A 9 14.57 -29.41 39.19
C ILE A 9 14.68 -28.80 37.76
N VAL A 10 14.43 -29.61 36.72
CA VAL A 10 14.43 -29.12 35.32
C VAL A 10 13.31 -28.11 35.12
N ASN A 11 12.09 -28.37 35.59
CA ASN A 11 10.97 -27.45 35.50
C ASN A 11 11.21 -26.16 36.26
N GLU A 12 11.74 -26.23 37.49
CA GLU A 12 12.11 -25.05 38.30
C GLU A 12 13.25 -24.24 37.63
N ARG A 13 14.20 -24.91 37.01
CA ARG A 13 15.29 -24.25 36.28
C ARG A 13 14.81 -23.58 34.98
N TYR A 14 13.89 -24.22 34.25
CA TYR A 14 13.24 -23.61 33.08
C TYR A 14 12.33 -22.46 33.47
N ASP A 15 11.58 -22.56 34.56
CA ASP A 15 10.72 -21.52 35.07
C ASP A 15 11.51 -20.31 35.55
N PHE A 16 12.68 -20.54 36.16
CA PHE A 16 13.61 -19.47 36.60
C PHE A 16 14.24 -18.75 35.38
N LEU A 17 14.71 -19.48 34.37
CA LEU A 17 15.24 -18.90 33.13
C LEU A 17 14.18 -18.12 32.37
N ASP A 18 12.93 -18.59 32.36
CA ASP A 18 11.80 -17.84 31.76
C ASP A 18 11.47 -16.57 32.56
N LYS A 19 11.51 -16.60 33.86
CA LYS A 19 11.31 -15.43 34.74
C LYS A 19 12.37 -14.35 34.51
N GLU A 20 13.65 -14.72 34.35
CA GLU A 20 14.71 -13.78 34.01
C GLU A 20 14.53 -13.14 32.64
N LYS A 21 14.16 -13.95 31.63
CA LYS A 21 13.84 -13.45 30.29
C LYS A 21 12.66 -12.46 30.30
N MET A 22 11.63 -12.74 31.08
CA MET A 22 10.45 -11.89 31.20
C MET A 22 10.74 -10.50 31.78
N LYS A 23 11.79 -10.38 32.60
CA LYS A 23 12.28 -9.08 33.11
C LYS A 23 13.13 -8.31 32.09
N GLY A 24 13.48 -8.93 30.99
CA GLY A 24 14.27 -8.33 29.93
C GLY A 24 13.58 -7.13 29.27
N ASP A 25 14.36 -6.23 28.69
CA ASP A 25 13.89 -4.99 28.06
C ASP A 25 13.24 -5.29 26.69
N PHE A 26 11.91 -5.16 26.62
CA PHE A 26 11.15 -5.33 25.38
C PHE A 26 11.45 -4.22 24.37
N LEU A 27 11.74 -2.99 24.81
CA LEU A 27 12.08 -1.89 23.88
C LEU A 27 13.43 -2.12 23.22
N ALA A 28 14.42 -2.67 23.93
CA ALA A 28 15.70 -3.06 23.35
C ALA A 28 15.53 -4.18 22.30
N TYR A 29 14.70 -5.19 22.60
CA TYR A 29 14.32 -6.22 21.63
C TYR A 29 13.67 -5.64 20.38
N PHE A 30 12.67 -4.76 20.54
CA PHE A 30 12.00 -4.10 19.42
C PHE A 30 12.99 -3.27 18.59
N ARG A 31 13.86 -2.49 19.24
CA ARG A 31 14.90 -1.67 18.58
C ARG A 31 15.81 -2.52 17.71
N ASN A 32 16.26 -3.66 18.21
CA ASN A 32 17.12 -4.59 17.47
C ASN A 32 16.45 -5.12 16.19
N MET A 33 15.12 -5.27 16.19
CA MET A 33 14.37 -5.66 15.01
C MET A 33 14.36 -4.59 13.89
N LEU A 34 14.54 -3.29 14.21
CA LEU A 34 14.41 -2.19 13.26
C LEU A 34 15.45 -2.22 12.15
N HIS A 35 16.65 -2.79 12.37
CA HIS A 35 17.74 -2.82 11.39
C HIS A 35 17.37 -3.52 10.09
N LYS A 36 16.46 -4.48 10.13
CA LYS A 36 16.01 -5.29 8.97
C LYS A 36 14.62 -4.90 8.47
N LYS A 37 14.03 -3.80 8.98
CA LYS A 37 12.63 -3.43 8.72
C LYS A 37 12.52 -2.07 8.03
N ASN A 38 11.36 -1.83 7.40
CA ASN A 38 11.08 -0.56 6.74
C ASN A 38 10.78 0.58 7.74
N GLU A 39 10.70 1.82 7.22
CA GLU A 39 10.47 3.04 8.02
C GLU A 39 9.20 2.98 8.89
N LYS A 40 8.16 2.26 8.46
CA LYS A 40 6.92 2.08 9.23
C LYS A 40 7.17 1.47 10.61
N TRP A 41 8.09 0.51 10.73
CA TRP A 41 8.46 -0.10 12.00
C TRP A 41 9.09 0.91 12.96
N LYS A 42 9.86 1.87 12.44
CA LYS A 42 10.44 2.95 13.26
C LYS A 42 9.35 3.84 13.85
N PHE A 43 8.33 4.18 13.07
CA PHE A 43 7.19 4.96 13.58
C PHE A 43 6.43 4.19 14.66
N VAL A 44 6.18 2.89 14.46
CA VAL A 44 5.51 2.05 15.47
C VAL A 44 6.33 1.98 16.74
N TYR A 45 7.64 1.78 16.64
CA TYR A 45 8.55 1.79 17.77
C TYR A 45 8.49 3.11 18.55
N THR A 46 8.60 4.24 17.85
CA THR A 46 8.54 5.56 18.50
C THR A 46 7.20 5.80 19.20
N HIS A 47 6.07 5.44 18.56
CA HIS A 47 4.76 5.51 19.19
C HIS A 47 4.66 4.62 20.42
N PHE A 48 5.21 3.41 20.36
CA PHE A 48 5.20 2.49 21.49
C PHE A 48 6.07 3.00 22.63
N CYS A 49 7.28 3.52 22.37
CA CYS A 49 8.12 4.16 23.37
C CYS A 49 7.40 5.31 24.11
N ILE A 50 6.72 6.19 23.35
CA ILE A 50 5.95 7.30 23.94
C ILE A 50 4.80 6.76 24.81
N PHE A 51 4.13 5.71 24.37
CA PHE A 51 2.99 5.13 25.07
C PHE A 51 3.38 4.49 26.41
N VAL A 52 4.54 3.82 26.46
CA VAL A 52 5.04 3.15 27.68
C VAL A 52 6.06 3.99 28.46
N ASP A 53 6.13 5.28 28.20
CA ASP A 53 7.09 6.20 28.83
C ASP A 53 8.54 5.70 28.80
N TYR A 54 8.96 5.17 27.64
CA TYR A 54 10.33 4.67 27.36
C TYR A 54 10.80 3.52 28.25
N LYS A 55 9.89 2.80 28.91
CA LYS A 55 10.21 1.64 29.75
C LYS A 55 9.16 0.55 29.57
N CYS A 56 9.59 -0.67 29.21
CA CYS A 56 8.72 -1.83 29.10
C CYS A 56 9.54 -3.11 29.12
N THR A 57 9.18 -4.02 30.00
CA THR A 57 9.72 -5.37 30.08
C THR A 57 8.83 -6.35 29.31
N PHE A 58 9.32 -7.58 29.04
CA PHE A 58 8.46 -8.60 28.42
C PHE A 58 7.28 -9.00 29.30
N GLU A 59 7.42 -8.96 30.62
CA GLU A 59 6.35 -9.26 31.58
C GLU A 59 5.19 -8.26 31.51
N GLU A 60 5.49 -7.01 31.19
CA GLU A 60 4.51 -5.94 31.03
C GLU A 60 3.76 -6.03 29.69
N VAL A 61 4.22 -6.84 28.71
CA VAL A 61 3.55 -7.03 27.42
C VAL A 61 2.31 -7.93 27.57
N THR A 62 1.32 -7.43 28.28
CA THR A 62 0.03 -8.10 28.50
C THR A 62 -0.97 -7.81 27.38
N VAL A 63 -2.07 -8.58 27.34
CA VAL A 63 -3.19 -8.34 26.41
C VAL A 63 -3.74 -6.92 26.57
N ASP A 64 -3.90 -6.47 27.83
CA ASP A 64 -4.44 -5.15 28.15
C ASP A 64 -3.50 -4.02 27.71
N LEU A 65 -2.19 -4.13 27.96
CA LEU A 65 -1.21 -3.17 27.44
C LEU A 65 -1.31 -3.07 25.90
N CYS A 66 -1.39 -4.20 25.22
CA CYS A 66 -1.44 -4.23 23.77
C CYS A 66 -2.75 -3.66 23.23
N ARG A 67 -3.88 -3.90 23.89
CA ARG A 67 -5.19 -3.31 23.55
C ARG A 67 -5.15 -1.79 23.73
N ASN A 68 -4.69 -1.32 24.87
CA ASN A 68 -4.55 0.11 25.17
C ASN A 68 -3.60 0.82 24.19
N PHE A 69 -2.54 0.15 23.73
CA PHE A 69 -1.70 0.69 22.66
C PHE A 69 -2.46 0.84 21.32
N GLY A 70 -3.34 -0.09 21.00
CA GLY A 70 -4.23 0.03 19.83
C GLY A 70 -5.13 1.27 19.93
N GLU A 71 -5.74 1.52 21.08
CA GLU A 71 -6.59 2.68 21.37
C GLU A 71 -5.77 4.00 21.36
N TYR A 72 -4.58 3.99 21.96
CA TYR A 72 -3.65 5.11 21.88
C TYR A 72 -3.37 5.49 20.42
N LEU A 73 -3.12 4.54 19.53
CA LEU A 73 -2.84 4.82 18.12
C LEU A 73 -4.00 5.52 17.41
N LEU A 74 -5.25 5.26 17.78
CA LEU A 74 -6.44 5.92 17.22
C LEU A 74 -6.53 7.40 17.60
N SER A 75 -5.93 7.80 18.72
CA SER A 75 -5.89 9.18 19.19
C SER A 75 -4.53 9.87 18.97
N ALA A 76 -3.50 9.13 18.61
CA ALA A 76 -2.13 9.58 18.49
C ALA A 76 -1.96 10.67 17.41
N LYS A 77 -0.94 11.51 17.61
CA LYS A 77 -0.53 12.54 16.65
C LYS A 77 0.56 11.99 15.72
N LYS A 78 0.65 12.54 14.49
CA LYS A 78 1.72 12.22 13.56
C LYS A 78 3.07 12.67 14.10
N LEU A 79 4.09 11.81 14.05
CA LEU A 79 5.44 12.11 14.50
C LEU A 79 6.20 13.04 13.55
N LYS A 80 5.92 12.97 12.25
CA LYS A 80 6.44 13.91 11.23
C LYS A 80 5.60 15.19 11.25
N HIS A 81 6.23 16.35 11.18
CA HIS A 81 5.62 17.68 11.18
C HIS A 81 4.99 18.09 12.53
N GLN A 82 5.79 18.09 13.58
CA GLN A 82 5.41 18.57 14.93
C GLN A 82 4.72 19.94 14.91
N LYS A 83 5.05 20.82 13.94
CA LYS A 83 4.47 22.15 13.80
C LYS A 83 2.94 22.15 13.63
N TYR A 84 2.34 21.08 13.09
CA TYR A 84 0.90 21.04 12.78
C TYR A 84 0.09 20.04 13.63
N GLN A 85 0.68 19.32 14.53
CA GLN A 85 0.05 18.37 15.49
C GLN A 85 -1.16 17.59 14.92
N ARG A 86 -1.11 17.18 13.65
CA ARG A 86 -2.21 16.46 13.00
C ARG A 86 -2.38 15.06 13.59
N LYS A 87 -3.62 14.65 13.83
CA LYS A 87 -3.94 13.28 14.24
C LYS A 87 -3.43 12.26 13.22
N LEU A 88 -3.07 11.09 13.71
CA LEU A 88 -2.81 9.91 12.88
C LEU A 88 -4.13 9.49 12.23
N GLY A 89 -4.15 9.28 10.90
CA GLY A 89 -5.36 8.79 10.24
C GLY A 89 -5.67 7.36 10.67
N LYS A 90 -6.96 7.01 10.79
CA LYS A 90 -7.44 5.70 11.26
C LYS A 90 -6.75 4.54 10.54
N ASN A 91 -6.71 4.53 9.20
CA ASN A 91 -6.04 3.48 8.43
C ASN A 91 -4.52 3.41 8.66
N SER A 92 -3.87 4.53 9.04
CA SER A 92 -2.47 4.51 9.46
C SER A 92 -2.31 3.87 10.83
N ALA A 93 -3.20 4.18 11.78
CA ALA A 93 -3.25 3.55 13.10
C ALA A 93 -3.45 2.03 13.00
N VAL A 94 -4.43 1.59 12.20
CA VAL A 94 -4.65 0.16 11.88
C VAL A 94 -3.38 -0.47 11.32
N GLY A 95 -2.74 0.19 10.35
CA GLY A 95 -1.50 -0.30 9.77
C GLY A 95 -0.34 -0.37 10.78
N TYR A 96 -0.26 0.56 11.73
CA TYR A 96 0.75 0.55 12.81
C TYR A 96 0.46 -0.56 13.81
N PHE A 97 -0.80 -0.70 14.23
CA PHE A 97 -1.20 -1.78 15.13
C PHE A 97 -0.97 -3.17 14.50
N SER A 98 -1.28 -3.35 13.24
CA SER A 98 -0.98 -4.58 12.50
C SER A 98 0.53 -4.89 12.45
N THR A 99 1.38 -3.86 12.34
CA THR A 99 2.84 -4.02 12.40
C THR A 99 3.30 -4.42 13.79
N PHE A 100 2.73 -3.83 14.85
CA PHE A 100 2.99 -4.19 16.24
C PHE A 100 2.57 -5.64 16.54
N ARG A 101 1.37 -6.04 16.09
CA ARG A 101 0.94 -7.45 16.17
C ARG A 101 1.91 -8.42 15.47
N GLY A 102 2.51 -7.98 14.36
CA GLY A 102 3.57 -8.72 13.70
C GLY A 102 4.83 -8.89 14.58
N LEU A 103 5.21 -7.86 15.35
CA LEU A 103 6.28 -7.95 16.33
C LEU A 103 5.94 -8.95 17.44
N LEU A 104 4.74 -8.90 18.00
CA LEU A 104 4.29 -9.83 19.04
C LEU A 104 4.35 -11.29 18.56
N LYS A 105 3.96 -11.57 17.30
CA LYS A 105 4.11 -12.90 16.71
C LYS A 105 5.57 -13.37 16.63
N ILE A 106 6.47 -12.45 16.31
CA ILE A 106 7.92 -12.77 16.28
C ILE A 106 8.41 -13.04 17.70
N ALA A 107 8.07 -12.19 18.67
CA ALA A 107 8.45 -12.36 20.06
C ALA A 107 7.94 -13.69 20.67
N TYR A 108 6.71 -14.09 20.34
CA TYR A 108 6.16 -15.39 20.74
C TYR A 108 6.92 -16.56 20.10
N ARG A 109 7.18 -16.50 18.80
CA ARG A 109 7.96 -17.52 18.09
C ARG A 109 9.38 -17.64 18.63
N ASP A 110 9.99 -16.50 19.01
CA ASP A 110 11.33 -16.44 19.57
C ASP A 110 11.33 -16.82 21.07
N LYS A 111 10.18 -17.24 21.62
CA LYS A 111 9.98 -17.64 23.05
C LYS A 111 10.37 -16.52 24.03
N MET A 112 10.16 -15.27 23.64
CA MET A 112 10.40 -14.11 24.48
C MET A 112 9.14 -13.70 25.29
N ILE A 113 7.95 -14.12 24.85
CA ILE A 113 6.68 -14.01 25.58
C ILE A 113 6.05 -15.39 25.69
N ARG A 114 5.35 -15.65 26.82
CA ARG A 114 4.83 -16.98 27.16
C ARG A 114 3.63 -17.39 26.34
N GLU A 115 2.74 -16.46 26.06
CA GLU A 115 1.50 -16.70 25.33
C GLU A 115 1.42 -15.87 24.05
N ASN A 116 0.62 -16.34 23.10
CA ASN A 116 0.35 -15.58 21.87
C ASN A 116 -0.69 -14.50 22.14
N VAL A 117 -0.26 -13.36 22.63
CA VAL A 117 -1.10 -12.19 22.93
C VAL A 117 -2.05 -11.84 21.76
N ASN A 118 -1.65 -12.13 20.50
CA ASN A 118 -2.46 -11.84 19.32
C ASN A 118 -3.79 -12.60 19.25
N ASP A 119 -3.91 -13.74 19.91
CA ASP A 119 -5.12 -14.56 19.89
C ASP A 119 -6.29 -13.87 20.66
N PHE A 120 -5.93 -12.94 21.53
CA PHE A 120 -6.86 -12.17 22.37
C PHE A 120 -7.06 -10.73 21.91
N LEU A 121 -6.37 -10.31 20.82
CA LEU A 121 -6.46 -8.95 20.29
C LEU A 121 -7.41 -8.88 19.09
N GLU A 122 -8.42 -8.07 19.23
CA GLU A 122 -9.33 -7.75 18.12
C GLU A 122 -8.64 -6.95 17.02
N ARG A 123 -9.18 -7.02 15.83
CA ARG A 123 -8.73 -6.19 14.71
C ARG A 123 -9.42 -4.83 14.79
N ILE A 124 -8.62 -3.78 14.67
CA ILE A 124 -9.20 -2.46 14.48
C ILE A 124 -9.70 -2.38 13.03
N GLU A 125 -10.97 -2.05 12.85
CA GLU A 125 -11.57 -1.92 11.53
C GLU A 125 -11.02 -0.71 10.76
N THR A 126 -10.81 -0.90 9.47
CA THR A 126 -10.41 0.16 8.56
C THR A 126 -11.61 1.04 8.20
N GLU A 127 -11.35 2.30 7.88
CA GLU A 127 -12.33 3.13 7.18
C GLU A 127 -12.27 2.86 5.68
N ASP A 128 -13.43 2.62 5.09
CA ASP A 128 -13.55 2.61 3.64
C ASP A 128 -13.40 4.03 3.10
N ILE A 129 -12.27 4.28 2.46
CA ILE A 129 -12.03 5.54 1.76
C ILE A 129 -12.41 5.34 0.30
N ARG A 130 -13.43 6.08 -0.16
CA ARG A 130 -13.82 6.10 -1.56
C ARG A 130 -12.59 6.43 -2.41
N LYS A 131 -12.31 5.58 -3.41
CA LYS A 131 -11.20 5.81 -4.34
C LYS A 131 -11.63 6.81 -5.40
N GLU A 132 -10.99 7.97 -5.41
CA GLU A 132 -11.22 8.96 -6.44
C GLU A 132 -10.61 8.52 -7.78
N TYR A 133 -11.34 8.80 -8.85
CA TYR A 133 -10.90 8.55 -10.23
C TYR A 133 -11.46 9.64 -11.15
N LEU A 134 -10.88 9.77 -12.33
CA LEU A 134 -11.36 10.66 -13.37
C LEU A 134 -12.35 9.95 -14.30
N THR A 135 -13.41 10.63 -14.68
CA THR A 135 -14.26 10.19 -15.79
C THR A 135 -13.52 10.35 -17.11
N LEU A 136 -14.00 9.71 -18.18
CA LEU A 136 -13.41 9.86 -19.50
C LEU A 136 -13.39 11.33 -19.96
N GLU A 137 -14.47 12.07 -19.68
CA GLU A 137 -14.56 13.50 -20.02
C GLU A 137 -13.56 14.34 -19.19
N GLU A 138 -13.31 13.98 -17.94
CA GLU A 138 -12.27 14.64 -17.14
C GLU A 138 -10.87 14.34 -17.66
N VAL A 139 -10.59 13.11 -18.13
CA VAL A 139 -9.31 12.76 -18.77
C VAL A 139 -9.12 13.54 -20.07
N LYS A 140 -10.13 13.63 -20.94
CA LYS A 140 -10.10 14.42 -22.16
C LYS A 140 -9.83 15.92 -21.86
N ARG A 141 -10.53 16.48 -20.87
CA ARG A 141 -10.33 17.86 -20.44
C ARG A 141 -8.91 18.08 -19.92
N LEU A 142 -8.40 17.16 -19.12
CA LEU A 142 -7.03 17.21 -18.59
C LEU A 142 -6.01 17.15 -19.72
N ASN A 143 -6.25 16.30 -20.75
CA ASN A 143 -5.41 16.25 -21.94
C ASN A 143 -5.39 17.59 -22.71
N ASN A 144 -6.52 18.27 -22.80
CA ASN A 144 -6.61 19.56 -23.51
C ASN A 144 -6.08 20.74 -22.67
N THR A 145 -5.80 20.54 -21.37
CA THR A 145 -5.31 21.59 -20.48
C THR A 145 -3.79 21.72 -20.57
N PRO A 146 -3.25 22.94 -20.80
CA PRO A 146 -1.81 23.19 -20.73
C PRO A 146 -1.24 22.82 -19.36
N CYS A 147 -0.07 22.19 -19.36
CA CYS A 147 0.65 21.83 -18.14
C CYS A 147 2.05 22.48 -18.17
N LYS A 148 2.43 23.12 -17.06
CA LYS A 148 3.75 23.73 -16.89
C LYS A 148 4.90 22.75 -17.12
N PHE A 149 4.64 21.46 -16.83
CA PHE A 149 5.63 20.38 -16.98
C PHE A 149 5.09 19.36 -17.99
N PRO A 150 5.48 19.41 -19.28
CA PRO A 150 4.99 18.48 -20.30
C PRO A 150 5.20 17.01 -19.94
N VAL A 151 6.33 16.68 -19.30
CA VAL A 151 6.62 15.30 -18.84
C VAL A 151 5.64 14.83 -17.76
N LEU A 152 5.18 15.72 -16.86
CA LEU A 152 4.15 15.38 -15.88
C LEU A 152 2.83 15.06 -16.56
N LYS A 153 2.42 15.87 -17.55
CA LYS A 153 1.22 15.64 -18.35
C LYS A 153 1.28 14.29 -19.05
N ALA A 154 2.34 14.04 -19.81
CA ALA A 154 2.54 12.80 -20.54
C ALA A 154 2.52 11.57 -19.61
N ALA A 155 3.29 11.60 -18.52
CA ALA A 155 3.35 10.51 -17.54
C ALA A 155 2.02 10.25 -16.83
N SER A 156 1.25 11.30 -16.54
CA SER A 156 -0.07 11.21 -15.89
C SER A 156 -1.10 10.58 -16.80
N LEU A 157 -1.19 11.04 -18.04
CA LEU A 157 -2.08 10.47 -19.05
C LEU A 157 -1.67 9.03 -19.40
N PHE A 158 -0.38 8.77 -19.54
CA PHE A 158 0.13 7.41 -19.74
C PHE A 158 -0.31 6.46 -18.62
N SER A 159 -0.30 6.92 -17.36
CA SER A 159 -0.85 6.14 -16.24
C SER A 159 -2.37 5.90 -16.36
N CYS A 160 -3.13 6.83 -16.95
CA CYS A 160 -4.56 6.65 -17.23
C CYS A 160 -4.83 5.58 -18.32
N PHE A 161 -3.88 5.34 -19.23
CA PHE A 161 -4.01 4.38 -20.33
C PHE A 161 -3.35 3.02 -20.06
N THR A 162 -2.46 2.94 -19.07
CA THR A 162 -1.70 1.70 -18.79
C THR A 162 -1.92 1.17 -17.36
N GLY A 163 -2.43 2.01 -16.47
CA GLY A 163 -2.55 1.68 -15.05
C GLY A 163 -1.22 1.57 -14.31
N LEU A 164 -0.08 1.94 -14.90
CA LEU A 164 1.22 1.85 -14.26
C LEU A 164 1.33 2.76 -13.03
N ARG A 165 2.05 2.27 -12.01
CA ARG A 165 2.35 3.06 -10.82
C ARG A 165 3.44 4.09 -11.12
N ILE A 166 3.46 5.20 -10.39
CA ILE A 166 4.53 6.20 -10.51
C ILE A 166 5.94 5.60 -10.37
N SER A 167 6.12 4.57 -9.52
CA SER A 167 7.40 3.88 -9.37
C SER A 167 7.86 3.18 -10.64
N ASP A 168 6.92 2.67 -11.43
CA ASP A 168 7.18 1.95 -12.66
C ASP A 168 7.43 2.95 -13.79
N ILE A 169 6.62 4.00 -13.89
CA ILE A 169 6.77 5.09 -14.86
C ILE A 169 8.13 5.80 -14.73
N LEU A 170 8.58 6.08 -13.50
CA LEU A 170 9.89 6.71 -13.25
C LEU A 170 11.09 5.87 -13.69
N LYS A 171 10.89 4.57 -13.89
CA LYS A 171 11.95 3.63 -14.27
C LYS A 171 11.78 3.10 -15.69
N LEU A 172 10.66 3.39 -16.34
CA LEU A 172 10.31 2.87 -17.64
C LEU A 172 11.27 3.41 -18.71
N LYS A 173 11.82 2.49 -19.49
CA LYS A 173 12.77 2.78 -20.56
C LYS A 173 12.20 2.34 -21.91
N TRP A 174 12.75 2.87 -22.96
CA TRP A 174 12.42 2.45 -24.33
C TRP A 174 12.78 0.98 -24.59
N GLU A 175 13.81 0.47 -23.92
CA GLU A 175 14.24 -0.92 -23.98
C GLU A 175 13.24 -1.89 -23.32
N ASP A 176 12.32 -1.38 -22.50
CA ASP A 176 11.23 -2.16 -21.88
C ASP A 176 10.03 -2.30 -22.81
N ILE A 177 10.00 -1.60 -23.97
CA ILE A 177 8.95 -1.71 -24.96
C ILE A 177 9.35 -2.73 -26.02
N GLU A 178 8.54 -3.77 -26.18
CA GLU A 178 8.74 -4.82 -27.15
C GLU A 178 7.57 -4.94 -28.12
N GLN A 179 7.82 -5.45 -29.31
CA GLN A 179 6.80 -5.79 -30.28
C GLN A 179 6.33 -7.23 -30.03
N LEU A 180 5.03 -7.42 -29.97
CA LEU A 180 4.42 -8.73 -29.86
C LEU A 180 4.29 -9.41 -31.24
N SER A 181 4.01 -10.70 -31.23
CA SER A 181 3.86 -11.50 -32.46
C SER A 181 2.69 -11.07 -33.34
N ASP A 182 1.68 -10.42 -32.77
CA ASP A 182 0.52 -9.86 -33.46
C ASP A 182 0.76 -8.44 -34.02
N GLY A 183 1.99 -7.92 -33.87
CA GLY A 183 2.39 -6.58 -34.27
C GLY A 183 2.11 -5.48 -33.26
N GLY A 184 1.38 -5.77 -32.17
CA GLY A 184 1.11 -4.85 -31.08
C GLY A 184 2.37 -4.54 -30.25
N LEU A 185 2.31 -3.49 -29.46
CA LEU A 185 3.37 -3.12 -28.53
C LEU A 185 3.01 -3.51 -27.10
N ALA A 186 4.01 -3.89 -26.34
CA ALA A 186 3.86 -4.22 -24.92
C ALA A 186 5.00 -3.68 -24.07
N ILE A 187 4.74 -3.48 -22.80
CA ILE A 187 5.75 -3.13 -21.79
C ILE A 187 6.11 -4.40 -21.03
N ARG A 188 7.40 -4.72 -21.00
CA ARG A 188 7.94 -5.76 -20.13
C ARG A 188 8.34 -5.17 -18.79
N LEU A 189 7.58 -5.48 -17.75
CA LEU A 189 7.86 -5.04 -16.38
C LEU A 189 8.51 -6.18 -15.58
N ARG A 190 9.65 -5.89 -14.98
CA ARG A 190 10.29 -6.79 -14.03
C ARG A 190 10.09 -6.30 -12.61
N SER A 191 9.32 -7.03 -11.82
CA SER A 191 9.11 -6.74 -10.41
C SER A 191 10.37 -7.06 -9.60
N GLN A 192 11.05 -6.04 -9.06
CA GLN A 192 12.22 -6.25 -8.18
C GLN A 192 11.88 -7.03 -6.90
N LYS A 193 10.64 -6.95 -6.44
CA LYS A 193 10.21 -7.57 -5.17
C LYS A 193 9.82 -9.05 -5.31
N THR A 194 9.32 -9.45 -6.47
CA THR A 194 8.77 -10.80 -6.67
C THR A 194 9.50 -11.58 -7.77
N GLN A 195 10.47 -10.95 -8.45
CA GLN A 195 11.19 -11.49 -9.62
C GLN A 195 10.23 -11.97 -10.75
N THR A 196 8.98 -11.56 -10.70
CA THR A 196 7.98 -11.88 -11.72
C THR A 196 8.06 -10.87 -12.86
N GLU A 197 8.08 -11.36 -14.08
CA GLU A 197 7.92 -10.54 -15.28
C GLU A 197 6.44 -10.46 -15.64
N ALA A 198 6.02 -9.29 -16.09
CA ALA A 198 4.70 -9.07 -16.64
C ALA A 198 4.85 -8.37 -17.98
N VAL A 199 4.24 -8.93 -19.01
CA VAL A 199 4.13 -8.31 -20.34
C VAL A 199 2.75 -7.68 -20.42
N LEU A 200 2.70 -6.36 -20.57
CA LEU A 200 1.47 -5.58 -20.56
C LEU A 200 1.27 -4.93 -21.94
N PRO A 201 0.33 -5.40 -22.75
CA PRO A 201 -0.04 -4.73 -24.00
C PRO A 201 -0.38 -3.26 -23.76
N ILE A 202 0.05 -2.39 -24.66
CA ILE A 202 -0.22 -0.95 -24.64
C ILE A 202 -0.90 -0.52 -25.92
N SER A 203 -1.81 0.44 -25.80
CA SER A 203 -2.51 1.02 -26.96
C SER A 203 -1.62 2.02 -27.72
N ASP A 204 -1.95 2.25 -28.99
CA ASP A 204 -1.29 3.26 -29.82
C ASP A 204 -1.39 4.65 -29.20
N GLU A 205 -2.50 4.95 -28.53
CA GLU A 205 -2.68 6.21 -27.81
C GLU A 205 -1.74 6.32 -26.60
N ALA A 206 -1.50 5.22 -25.90
CA ALA A 206 -0.53 5.22 -24.80
C ALA A 206 0.90 5.42 -25.32
N ILE A 207 1.28 4.78 -26.42
CA ILE A 207 2.62 4.93 -26.98
C ILE A 207 2.85 6.34 -27.53
N SER A 208 1.84 6.98 -28.11
CA SER A 208 1.93 8.37 -28.59
C SER A 208 2.29 9.38 -27.49
N LEU A 209 1.93 9.10 -26.24
CA LEU A 209 2.29 9.90 -25.07
C LEU A 209 3.76 9.78 -24.68
N CYS A 210 4.46 8.77 -25.17
CA CYS A 210 5.87 8.57 -24.88
C CYS A 210 6.77 9.49 -25.76
N GLY A 211 6.22 10.08 -26.83
CA GLY A 211 7.01 10.82 -27.83
C GLY A 211 7.75 9.90 -28.80
N ASP A 212 8.75 10.44 -29.48
CA ASP A 212 9.53 9.69 -30.47
C ASP A 212 10.41 8.63 -29.78
N LYS A 213 10.52 7.48 -30.44
CA LYS A 213 11.34 6.37 -29.95
C LYS A 213 12.80 6.81 -29.79
N ASN A 214 13.36 6.54 -28.61
CA ASN A 214 14.71 6.91 -28.23
C ASN A 214 15.37 5.79 -27.41
N THR A 215 16.39 6.08 -26.64
CA THR A 215 17.06 5.19 -25.69
C THR A 215 16.96 5.72 -24.27
N GLY A 216 16.98 4.80 -23.29
CA GLY A 216 16.90 5.13 -21.87
C GLY A 216 15.51 5.51 -21.40
N TYR A 217 15.41 6.36 -20.40
CA TYR A 217 14.13 6.68 -19.75
C TYR A 217 13.15 7.42 -20.67
N ILE A 218 11.91 6.90 -20.77
CA ILE A 218 10.83 7.51 -21.58
C ILE A 218 10.42 8.85 -20.98
N PHE A 219 10.14 8.90 -19.68
CA PHE A 219 9.73 10.14 -19.00
C PHE A 219 10.93 10.83 -18.34
N LYS A 220 11.95 11.14 -19.15
CA LYS A 220 13.17 11.79 -18.67
C LYS A 220 12.86 13.13 -17.99
N GLY A 221 13.41 13.34 -16.80
CA GLY A 221 13.17 14.54 -15.99
C GLY A 221 11.96 14.46 -15.05
N MET A 222 11.09 13.45 -15.21
CA MET A 222 10.01 13.22 -14.26
C MET A 222 10.53 12.83 -12.88
N ASN A 223 9.99 13.43 -11.83
CA ASN A 223 10.36 13.14 -10.45
C ASN A 223 9.18 13.22 -9.48
N ARG A 224 9.38 12.75 -8.24
CA ARG A 224 8.32 12.68 -7.25
C ARG A 224 7.83 14.03 -6.72
N SER A 225 8.58 15.12 -6.86
CA SER A 225 8.11 16.44 -6.45
C SER A 225 7.01 16.98 -7.38
N MET A 226 7.05 16.59 -8.67
CA MET A 226 6.06 17.02 -9.65
C MET A 226 4.66 16.50 -9.37
N ILE A 227 4.51 15.35 -8.67
CA ILE A 227 3.21 14.80 -8.29
C ILE A 227 2.61 15.43 -7.01
N GLN A 228 3.23 16.47 -6.49
CA GLN A 228 2.73 17.24 -5.35
C GLN A 228 2.02 18.51 -5.83
N GLU A 229 2.56 19.67 -5.55
CA GLU A 229 1.93 20.95 -5.92
C GLU A 229 1.78 21.14 -7.45
N PRO A 230 2.77 20.78 -8.32
CA PRO A 230 2.57 20.94 -9.76
C PRO A 230 1.36 20.16 -10.31
N LEU A 231 1.14 18.92 -9.83
CA LEU A 231 -0.04 18.15 -10.23
C LEU A 231 -1.33 18.81 -9.78
N LYS A 232 -1.39 19.31 -8.55
CA LYS A 232 -2.58 19.99 -8.02
C LYS A 232 -2.90 21.26 -8.79
N GLU A 233 -1.89 22.07 -9.11
CA GLU A 233 -2.05 23.26 -9.92
C GLU A 233 -2.64 22.94 -11.30
N TRP A 234 -2.10 21.93 -11.97
CA TRP A 234 -2.60 21.52 -13.28
C TRP A 234 -4.04 21.00 -13.22
N LEU A 235 -4.38 20.17 -12.24
CA LEU A 235 -5.75 19.69 -12.01
C LEU A 235 -6.72 20.86 -11.74
N LYS A 236 -6.29 21.87 -10.98
CA LYS A 236 -7.07 23.07 -10.71
C LYS A 236 -7.34 23.88 -11.99
N VAL A 237 -6.33 24.05 -12.85
CA VAL A 237 -6.47 24.72 -14.16
C VAL A 237 -7.44 23.96 -15.06
N ALA A 238 -7.41 22.62 -15.01
CA ALA A 238 -8.35 21.74 -15.73
C ALA A 238 -9.79 21.76 -15.15
N GLY A 239 -10.05 22.50 -14.06
CA GLY A 239 -11.35 22.56 -13.41
C GLY A 239 -11.75 21.25 -12.72
N ILE A 240 -10.79 20.41 -12.33
CA ILE A 240 -11.03 19.16 -11.64
C ILE A 240 -11.06 19.42 -10.13
N LYS A 241 -12.25 19.30 -9.52
CA LYS A 241 -12.48 19.59 -8.09
C LYS A 241 -12.18 18.39 -7.18
N LYS A 242 -12.06 17.18 -7.75
CA LYS A 242 -11.76 15.95 -7.01
C LYS A 242 -10.34 15.98 -6.43
N HIS A 243 -10.13 15.31 -5.29
CA HIS A 243 -8.81 15.15 -4.72
C HIS A 243 -8.04 14.04 -5.45
N ILE A 244 -7.44 14.39 -6.58
CA ILE A 244 -6.69 13.47 -7.43
C ILE A 244 -5.22 13.47 -7.02
N THR A 245 -4.71 12.31 -6.68
CA THR A 245 -3.28 12.01 -6.54
C THR A 245 -2.80 11.25 -7.77
N PHE A 246 -1.49 11.13 -7.97
CA PHE A 246 -0.97 10.36 -9.11
C PHE A 246 -1.50 8.91 -9.15
N HIS A 247 -1.74 8.31 -7.99
CA HIS A 247 -2.29 6.95 -7.91
C HIS A 247 -3.74 6.86 -8.41
N CYS A 248 -4.48 7.97 -8.39
CA CYS A 248 -5.84 8.02 -8.93
C CYS A 248 -5.90 7.82 -10.44
N PHE A 249 -4.82 8.10 -11.19
CA PHE A 249 -4.75 7.78 -12.62
C PHE A 249 -4.82 6.26 -12.88
N ARG A 250 -4.20 5.46 -12.03
CA ARG A 250 -4.35 4.01 -12.07
C ARG A 250 -5.77 3.56 -11.68
N HIS A 251 -6.41 4.24 -10.73
CA HIS A 251 -7.83 3.99 -10.43
C HIS A 251 -8.71 4.34 -11.63
N THR A 252 -8.40 5.45 -12.32
CA THR A 252 -9.04 5.87 -13.55
C THR A 252 -8.95 4.78 -14.62
N TYR A 253 -7.75 4.27 -14.91
CA TYR A 253 -7.56 3.17 -15.85
C TYR A 253 -8.46 1.98 -15.51
N ALA A 254 -8.39 1.49 -14.27
CA ALA A 254 -9.15 0.33 -13.84
C ALA A 254 -10.67 0.52 -14.00
N THR A 255 -11.17 1.68 -13.55
CA THR A 255 -12.60 1.99 -13.59
C THR A 255 -13.09 2.17 -15.03
N LEU A 256 -12.33 2.85 -15.88
CA LEU A 256 -12.68 3.05 -17.29
C LEU A 256 -12.65 1.72 -18.08
N GLN A 257 -11.69 0.84 -17.82
CA GLN A 257 -11.63 -0.49 -18.45
C GLN A 257 -12.86 -1.35 -18.06
N ILE A 258 -13.22 -1.39 -16.78
CA ILE A 258 -14.43 -2.11 -16.34
C ILE A 258 -15.69 -1.47 -16.93
N ALA A 259 -15.77 -0.14 -16.98
CA ALA A 259 -16.88 0.57 -17.60
C ALA A 259 -17.01 0.25 -19.10
N ALA A 260 -15.89 0.12 -19.81
CA ALA A 260 -15.83 -0.27 -21.22
C ALA A 260 -16.19 -1.74 -21.48
N GLY A 261 -16.29 -2.57 -20.43
CA GLY A 261 -16.69 -3.97 -20.57
C GLY A 261 -15.58 -4.98 -20.38
N THR A 262 -14.36 -4.54 -20.12
CA THR A 262 -13.26 -5.46 -19.81
C THR A 262 -13.56 -6.20 -18.52
N ASP A 263 -13.40 -7.52 -18.50
CA ASP A 263 -13.64 -8.33 -17.32
C ASP A 263 -12.64 -8.03 -16.21
N ILE A 264 -13.06 -8.22 -14.96
CA ILE A 264 -12.28 -7.87 -13.78
C ILE A 264 -10.97 -8.66 -13.67
N TYR A 265 -10.94 -9.89 -14.17
CA TYR A 265 -9.75 -10.73 -14.13
C TYR A 265 -8.67 -10.16 -15.07
N THR A 266 -9.07 -9.81 -16.31
CA THR A 266 -8.18 -9.15 -17.28
C THR A 266 -7.66 -7.83 -16.73
N VAL A 267 -8.54 -6.97 -16.18
CA VAL A 267 -8.10 -5.71 -15.54
C VAL A 267 -7.13 -5.97 -14.39
N SER A 268 -7.38 -7.00 -13.58
CA SER A 268 -6.47 -7.39 -12.48
C SER A 268 -5.08 -7.79 -12.99
N LYS A 269 -5.02 -8.53 -14.10
CA LYS A 269 -3.76 -8.92 -14.75
C LYS A 269 -3.03 -7.71 -15.33
N MET A 270 -3.72 -6.84 -16.04
CA MET A 270 -3.17 -5.58 -16.58
C MET A 270 -2.62 -4.68 -15.46
N LEU A 271 -3.26 -4.67 -14.31
CA LEU A 271 -2.78 -3.96 -13.13
C LEU A 271 -1.68 -4.71 -12.35
N THR A 272 -1.31 -5.90 -12.74
CA THR A 272 -0.35 -6.75 -12.00
C THR A 272 -0.75 -6.96 -10.53
N HIS A 273 -2.06 -7.11 -10.25
CA HIS A 273 -2.54 -7.43 -8.92
C HIS A 273 -2.33 -8.91 -8.61
N LYS A 274 -1.87 -9.22 -7.39
CA LYS A 274 -1.71 -10.63 -6.96
C LYS A 274 -3.07 -11.30 -6.70
N ASN A 275 -4.05 -10.52 -6.21
CA ASN A 275 -5.40 -10.98 -5.91
C ASN A 275 -6.42 -10.14 -6.67
N VAL A 276 -7.38 -10.79 -7.30
CA VAL A 276 -8.49 -10.13 -8.01
C VAL A 276 -9.34 -9.28 -7.05
N SER A 277 -9.44 -9.68 -5.78
CA SER A 277 -10.13 -8.90 -4.74
C SER A 277 -9.63 -7.45 -4.61
N THR A 278 -8.35 -7.19 -4.95
CA THR A 278 -7.80 -5.82 -4.99
C THR A 278 -8.42 -4.99 -6.12
N THR A 279 -8.94 -5.64 -7.17
CA THR A 279 -9.57 -5.00 -8.32
C THR A 279 -11.08 -4.85 -8.14
N GLN A 280 -11.68 -5.61 -7.22
CA GLN A 280 -13.13 -5.66 -6.98
C GLN A 280 -13.71 -4.30 -6.59
N ILE A 281 -12.94 -3.48 -5.88
CA ILE A 281 -13.31 -2.10 -5.52
C ILE A 281 -13.66 -1.21 -6.72
N TYR A 282 -13.15 -1.51 -7.92
CA TYR A 282 -13.47 -0.73 -9.12
C TYR A 282 -14.78 -1.18 -9.77
N ALA A 283 -15.14 -2.45 -9.66
CA ALA A 283 -16.43 -2.96 -10.13
C ALA A 283 -17.59 -2.32 -9.37
N ASP A 284 -17.40 -2.04 -8.09
CA ASP A 284 -18.41 -1.39 -7.24
C ASP A 284 -18.65 0.09 -7.62
N LEU A 285 -17.71 0.72 -8.32
CA LEU A 285 -17.81 2.12 -8.74
C LEU A 285 -18.58 2.32 -10.07
N VAL A 286 -18.90 1.23 -10.80
CA VAL A 286 -19.51 1.30 -12.15
C VAL A 286 -21.00 0.98 -12.10
N ASP A 287 -21.82 1.94 -11.67
CA ASP A 287 -23.28 1.77 -11.56
C ASP A 287 -23.98 1.52 -12.92
N ALA A 288 -23.43 2.07 -14.02
CA ALA A 288 -23.97 1.84 -15.36
C ALA A 288 -23.97 0.35 -15.75
N LYS A 289 -22.92 -0.39 -15.40
CA LYS A 289 -22.82 -1.84 -15.64
C LYS A 289 -23.82 -2.64 -14.80
N LYS A 290 -24.07 -2.24 -13.56
CA LYS A 290 -25.10 -2.88 -12.72
C LYS A 290 -26.47 -2.71 -13.34
N ARG A 291 -26.78 -1.52 -13.85
CA ARG A 291 -28.03 -1.21 -14.52
C ARG A 291 -28.19 -1.97 -15.84
N GLU A 292 -27.14 -2.03 -16.67
CA GLU A 292 -27.11 -2.84 -17.89
C GLU A 292 -27.34 -4.33 -17.59
N SER A 293 -26.66 -4.85 -16.54
CA SER A 293 -26.82 -6.25 -16.14
C SER A 293 -28.23 -6.57 -15.67
N ALA A 294 -28.86 -5.64 -14.89
CA ALA A 294 -30.25 -5.81 -14.46
C ALA A 294 -31.22 -5.89 -15.63
N ASN A 295 -30.95 -5.16 -16.72
CA ASN A 295 -31.81 -5.13 -17.91
C ASN A 295 -31.59 -6.31 -18.87
N LYS A 296 -30.59 -7.19 -18.63
CA LYS A 296 -30.34 -8.37 -19.48
C LYS A 296 -31.37 -9.51 -19.28
N ILE A 297 -32.08 -9.48 -18.17
CA ILE A 297 -33.13 -10.46 -17.88
C ILE A 297 -34.46 -9.78 -18.19
N SER A 298 -35.11 -10.22 -19.30
CA SER A 298 -36.43 -9.74 -19.74
C SER A 298 -37.40 -10.90 -19.83
N LEU A 299 -38.67 -10.65 -19.58
CA LEU A 299 -39.75 -11.61 -19.78
C LEU A 299 -40.36 -11.53 -21.19
N THR A 300 -39.84 -10.62 -22.00
CA THR A 300 -40.27 -10.45 -23.41
C THR A 300 -39.14 -10.83 -24.35
#